data_2c40ce59b837dba61cdccd8b180dd76f
#
_entry.id   2c40ce59b837dba61cdccd8b180dd76f
#
_cell.length_a   1.000
_cell.length_b   1.000
_cell.length_c   1.000
_cell.angle_alpha   90.00
_cell.angle_beta   90.00
_cell.angle_gamma   90.00
#
_symmetry.space_group_name_H-M   'P 1'
#
loop_
_entity.id
_entity.type
_entity.pdbx_description
1 polymer ?
#
loop_
_entity_poly.entity_id
_entity_poly.type
_entity_poly.pdbx_seq_one_letter_code
_entity_poly.pdbx_strand_id
1 'polypeptide(L)'
;LSWRDFDRRANRFANFLLSRGVERGTKVGILLMNCLEWLPIYFGILKAGCIAVPLNFRYASDEISYCLDLADVEVLVFGPEFVSRLDPIQESLTRVKIRLFVGRNVPGYAEDCCRLMGFCSSSVPPIALSEDDDAAIYFSSGTTGFPKGVMLTHYNVVNNGKAIGDCMDLSTADRLMIQVPM
;
A
#
# COMPACT_ATOMS: atom_id res chain seq x y z
N LEU A 1 18.07 4.32 -4.13
CA LEU A 1 17.89 3.47 -2.95
C LEU A 1 18.68 2.18 -3.11
N SER A 2 19.49 1.80 -2.11
CA SER A 2 20.03 0.44 -2.02
C SER A 2 18.93 -0.53 -1.51
N TRP A 3 19.10 -1.84 -1.75
CA TRP A 3 18.18 -2.86 -1.22
C TRP A 3 18.11 -2.80 0.32
N ARG A 4 19.24 -2.50 0.98
CA ARG A 4 19.28 -2.31 2.45
C ARG A 4 18.44 -1.12 2.89
N ASP A 5 18.52 0.02 2.18
CA ASP A 5 17.73 1.20 2.53
C ASP A 5 16.24 0.99 2.26
N PHE A 6 15.93 0.28 1.17
CA PHE A 6 14.57 -0.16 0.86
C PHE A 6 13.99 -0.99 2.00
N ASP A 7 14.69 -2.05 2.40
CA ASP A 7 14.25 -2.94 3.48
C ASP A 7 14.07 -2.20 4.81
N ARG A 8 15.03 -1.33 5.16
CA ARG A 8 14.93 -0.49 6.37
C ARG A 8 13.72 0.43 6.34
N ARG A 9 13.37 1.03 5.20
CA ARG A 9 12.18 1.87 5.06
C ARG A 9 10.90 1.05 5.19
N ALA A 10 10.84 -0.12 4.58
CA ALA A 10 9.71 -1.04 4.73
C ALA A 10 9.53 -1.47 6.19
N ASN A 11 10.62 -1.83 6.88
CA ASN A 11 10.58 -2.18 8.30
C ASN A 11 10.07 -1.00 9.16
N ARG A 12 10.50 0.24 8.88
CA ARG A 12 10.01 1.43 9.60
C ARG A 12 8.53 1.64 9.44
N PHE A 13 8.00 1.46 8.21
CA PHE A 13 6.56 1.59 7.97
C PHE A 13 5.79 0.49 8.70
N ALA A 14 6.26 -0.75 8.64
CA ALA A 14 5.65 -1.86 9.38
C ALA A 14 5.63 -1.59 10.89
N ASN A 15 6.77 -1.20 11.46
CA ASN A 15 6.86 -0.88 12.89
C ASN A 15 6.00 0.34 13.27
N PHE A 16 5.83 1.30 12.35
CA PHE A 16 4.88 2.40 12.54
C PHE A 16 3.44 1.88 12.67
N LEU A 17 2.98 1.03 11.74
CA LEU A 17 1.63 0.45 11.82
C LEU A 17 1.41 -0.29 13.13
N LEU A 18 2.35 -1.14 13.52
CA LEU A 18 2.29 -1.89 14.77
C LEU A 18 2.26 -0.97 16.01
N SER A 19 3.06 0.11 16.01
CA SER A 19 3.08 1.09 17.12
C SER A 19 1.75 1.85 17.27
N ARG A 20 0.96 1.93 16.20
CA ARG A 20 -0.38 2.53 16.19
C ARG A 20 -1.49 1.52 16.52
N GLY A 21 -1.13 0.30 16.90
CA GLY A 21 -2.09 -0.76 17.23
C GLY A 21 -2.83 -1.32 16.01
N VAL A 22 -2.28 -1.15 14.80
CA VAL A 22 -2.86 -1.75 13.60
C VAL A 22 -2.66 -3.27 13.66
N GLU A 23 -3.76 -4.00 13.60
CA GLU A 23 -3.78 -5.45 13.78
C GLU A 23 -3.47 -6.19 12.46
N ARG A 24 -3.02 -7.45 12.60
CA ARG A 24 -2.84 -8.34 11.44
C ARG A 24 -4.14 -8.49 10.65
N GLY A 25 -4.05 -8.48 9.33
CA GLY A 25 -5.20 -8.56 8.42
C GLY A 25 -5.91 -7.23 8.18
N THR A 26 -5.51 -6.14 8.85
CA THR A 26 -6.01 -4.79 8.55
C THR A 26 -5.68 -4.39 7.12
N LYS A 27 -6.66 -3.83 6.41
CA LYS A 27 -6.51 -3.37 5.03
C LYS A 27 -5.97 -1.95 5.02
N VAL A 28 -4.88 -1.76 4.26
CA VAL A 28 -4.19 -0.47 4.11
C VAL A 28 -4.26 -0.02 2.66
N GLY A 29 -5.02 1.02 2.39
CA GLY A 29 -5.17 1.64 1.08
C GLY A 29 -3.91 2.41 0.66
N ILE A 30 -3.51 2.27 -0.59
CA ILE A 30 -2.41 3.02 -1.20
C ILE A 30 -2.95 3.80 -2.39
N LEU A 31 -2.94 5.13 -2.29
CA LEU A 31 -3.36 6.05 -3.35
C LEU A 31 -2.21 7.03 -3.62
N LEU A 32 -1.20 6.56 -4.33
CA LEU A 32 0.03 7.28 -4.62
C LEU A 32 0.36 7.21 -6.11
N MET A 33 0.94 8.27 -6.65
CA MET A 33 1.69 8.18 -7.90
C MET A 33 3.03 7.46 -7.64
N ASN A 34 3.68 7.00 -8.72
CA ASN A 34 5.00 6.39 -8.60
C ASN A 34 5.99 7.33 -7.90
N CYS A 35 6.45 6.93 -6.73
CA CYS A 35 7.41 7.66 -5.91
C CYS A 35 8.35 6.70 -5.17
N LEU A 36 9.38 7.23 -4.54
CA LEU A 36 10.35 6.41 -3.80
C LEU A 36 9.76 5.72 -2.56
N GLU A 37 8.64 6.21 -2.07
CA GLU A 37 7.94 5.72 -0.89
C GLU A 37 6.99 4.57 -1.21
N TRP A 38 6.51 4.47 -2.44
CA TRP A 38 5.45 3.54 -2.83
C TRP A 38 5.78 2.09 -2.46
N LEU A 39 6.88 1.55 -3.00
CA LEU A 39 7.28 0.16 -2.73
C LEU A 39 7.68 -0.09 -1.27
N PRO A 40 8.47 0.77 -0.58
CA PRO A 40 8.71 0.61 0.84
C PRO A 40 7.43 0.57 1.69
N ILE A 41 6.42 1.38 1.36
CA ILE A 41 5.11 1.36 2.02
C ILE A 41 4.40 0.04 1.75
N TYR A 42 4.30 -0.39 0.49
CA TYR A 42 3.67 -1.65 0.11
C TYR A 42 4.28 -2.83 0.87
N PHE A 43 5.60 -2.98 0.81
CA PHE A 43 6.28 -4.07 1.54
C PHE A 43 6.22 -3.91 3.06
N GLY A 44 6.15 -2.69 3.56
CA GLY A 44 5.96 -2.44 4.98
C GLY A 44 4.59 -2.90 5.47
N ILE A 45 3.53 -2.71 4.68
CA ILE A 45 2.20 -3.25 4.94
C ILE A 45 2.27 -4.77 5.08
N LEU A 46 2.88 -5.44 4.09
CA LEU A 46 3.02 -6.90 4.10
C LEU A 46 3.80 -7.38 5.33
N LYS A 47 4.91 -6.71 5.66
CA LYS A 47 5.75 -7.04 6.83
C LYS A 47 5.04 -6.84 8.17
N ALA A 48 4.04 -5.97 8.24
CA ALA A 48 3.19 -5.80 9.41
C ALA A 48 2.09 -6.87 9.51
N GLY A 49 1.98 -7.78 8.54
CA GLY A 49 0.88 -8.75 8.45
C GLY A 49 -0.44 -8.12 8.04
N CYS A 50 -0.41 -6.95 7.44
CA CYS A 50 -1.56 -6.22 6.90
C CYS A 50 -1.75 -6.54 5.41
N ILE A 51 -2.92 -6.20 4.89
CA ILE A 51 -3.29 -6.43 3.49
C ILE A 51 -3.17 -5.12 2.71
N ALA A 52 -2.36 -5.12 1.65
CA ALA A 52 -2.19 -3.95 0.80
C ALA A 52 -3.37 -3.81 -0.17
N VAL A 53 -3.91 -2.60 -0.29
CA VAL A 53 -5.02 -2.26 -1.19
C VAL A 53 -4.61 -1.11 -2.11
N PRO A 54 -3.83 -1.39 -3.18
CA PRO A 54 -3.48 -0.38 -4.16
C PRO A 54 -4.70 0.10 -4.93
N LEU A 55 -4.91 1.41 -4.98
CA LEU A 55 -6.00 2.04 -5.72
C LEU A 55 -5.50 2.63 -7.03
N ASN A 56 -6.32 2.55 -8.07
CA ASN A 56 -5.97 3.12 -9.35
C ASN A 56 -5.93 4.66 -9.24
N PHE A 57 -4.81 5.24 -9.65
CA PHE A 57 -4.59 6.70 -9.65
C PHE A 57 -5.61 7.48 -10.52
N ARG A 58 -6.36 6.81 -11.39
CA ARG A 58 -7.40 7.42 -12.24
C ARG A 58 -8.77 7.50 -11.59
N TYR A 59 -8.98 6.84 -10.46
CA TYR A 59 -10.28 6.82 -9.79
C TYR A 59 -10.75 8.21 -9.41
N ALA A 60 -12.02 8.47 -9.67
CA ALA A 60 -12.75 9.63 -9.16
C ALA A 60 -13.11 9.45 -7.67
N SER A 61 -13.62 10.47 -7.03
CA SER A 61 -13.93 10.44 -5.58
C SER A 61 -14.90 9.33 -5.19
N ASP A 62 -15.93 9.09 -6.00
CA ASP A 62 -16.93 8.03 -5.79
C ASP A 62 -16.33 6.63 -5.94
N GLU A 63 -15.46 6.43 -6.93
CA GLU A 63 -14.75 5.17 -7.11
C GLU A 63 -13.76 4.89 -5.97
N ILE A 64 -13.05 5.93 -5.50
CA ILE A 64 -12.16 5.83 -4.32
C ILE A 64 -12.97 5.42 -3.10
N SER A 65 -14.07 6.13 -2.81
CA SER A 65 -14.95 5.81 -1.67
C SER A 65 -15.47 4.39 -1.75
N TYR A 66 -15.98 3.99 -2.91
CA TYR A 66 -16.48 2.62 -3.14
C TYR A 66 -15.42 1.56 -2.89
N CYS A 67 -14.21 1.73 -3.43
CA CYS A 67 -13.13 0.74 -3.26
C CYS A 67 -12.65 0.64 -1.81
N LEU A 68 -12.55 1.79 -1.11
CA LEU A 68 -12.16 1.83 0.30
C LEU A 68 -13.20 1.11 1.18
N ASP A 69 -14.48 1.35 0.92
CA ASP A 69 -15.58 0.70 1.66
C ASP A 69 -15.65 -0.80 1.35
N LEU A 70 -15.58 -1.19 0.07
CA LEU A 70 -15.67 -2.59 -0.34
C LEU A 70 -14.53 -3.43 0.24
N ALA A 71 -13.34 -2.86 0.34
CA ALA A 71 -12.18 -3.55 0.90
C ALA A 71 -12.05 -3.38 2.43
N ASP A 72 -12.98 -2.73 3.11
CA ASP A 72 -12.92 -2.41 4.55
C ASP A 72 -11.60 -1.75 4.97
N VAL A 73 -11.15 -0.76 4.22
CA VAL A 73 -9.87 -0.08 4.46
C VAL A 73 -9.93 0.76 5.74
N GLU A 74 -8.99 0.53 6.65
CA GLU A 74 -8.90 1.27 7.92
C GLU A 74 -7.74 2.28 7.96
N VAL A 75 -6.73 2.09 7.14
CA VAL A 75 -5.58 2.99 7.00
C VAL A 75 -5.46 3.40 5.54
N LEU A 76 -5.35 4.69 5.26
CA LEU A 76 -5.16 5.21 3.90
C LEU A 76 -3.85 5.98 3.81
N VAL A 77 -2.99 5.60 2.87
CA VAL A 77 -1.78 6.34 2.49
C VAL A 77 -2.03 7.01 1.15
N PHE A 78 -1.86 8.33 1.07
CA PHE A 78 -2.14 9.06 -0.15
C PHE A 78 -1.14 10.20 -0.42
N GLY A 79 -1.07 10.62 -1.68
CA GLY A 79 -0.19 11.70 -2.15
C GLY A 79 -0.92 12.99 -2.46
N PRO A 80 -0.18 14.08 -2.76
CA PRO A 80 -0.74 15.41 -3.02
C PRO A 80 -1.68 15.46 -4.22
N GLU A 81 -1.48 14.60 -5.21
CA GLU A 81 -2.29 14.53 -6.43
C GLU A 81 -3.75 14.13 -6.16
N PHE A 82 -4.01 13.56 -4.98
CA PHE A 82 -5.31 13.01 -4.62
C PHE A 82 -6.09 13.84 -3.60
N VAL A 83 -5.49 14.91 -3.06
CA VAL A 83 -6.14 15.78 -2.06
C VAL A 83 -7.49 16.29 -2.57
N SER A 84 -7.53 16.84 -3.78
CA SER A 84 -8.77 17.38 -4.35
C SER A 84 -9.87 16.34 -4.57
N ARG A 85 -9.52 15.07 -4.68
CA ARG A 85 -10.49 13.96 -4.80
C ARG A 85 -10.93 13.43 -3.44
N LEU A 86 -10.07 13.54 -2.43
CA LEU A 86 -10.37 13.09 -1.07
C LEU A 86 -11.11 14.14 -0.25
N ASP A 87 -10.85 15.42 -0.46
CA ASP A 87 -11.50 16.54 0.26
C ASP A 87 -13.03 16.42 0.30
N PRO A 88 -13.73 16.16 -0.83
CA PRO A 88 -15.20 16.09 -0.82
C PRO A 88 -15.76 14.83 -0.12
N ILE A 89 -14.96 13.80 0.04
CA ILE A 89 -15.42 12.52 0.59
C ILE A 89 -14.82 12.18 1.97
N GLN A 90 -13.84 12.94 2.43
CA GLN A 90 -13.05 12.60 3.63
C GLN A 90 -13.87 12.43 4.91
N GLU A 91 -15.00 13.11 5.04
CA GLU A 91 -15.91 12.97 6.17
C GLU A 91 -16.78 11.70 6.10
N SER A 92 -17.08 11.24 4.88
CA SER A 92 -17.83 10.00 4.67
C SER A 92 -17.01 8.73 4.87
N LEU A 93 -15.68 8.81 4.78
CA LEU A 93 -14.77 7.68 4.96
C LEU A 93 -14.65 7.30 6.46
N THR A 94 -15.74 6.88 7.08
CA THR A 94 -15.83 6.61 8.52
C THR A 94 -15.01 5.40 8.98
N ARG A 95 -14.74 4.45 8.09
CA ARG A 95 -13.89 3.28 8.39
C ARG A 95 -12.40 3.63 8.39
N VAL A 96 -11.98 4.64 7.65
CA VAL A 96 -10.58 5.06 7.56
C VAL A 96 -10.19 5.83 8.83
N LYS A 97 -9.59 5.13 9.77
CA LYS A 97 -9.20 5.64 11.09
C LYS A 97 -7.87 6.41 11.06
N ILE A 98 -6.94 5.99 10.19
CA ILE A 98 -5.61 6.57 10.05
C ILE A 98 -5.42 7.04 8.61
N ARG A 99 -5.07 8.32 8.44
CA ARG A 99 -4.80 8.93 7.14
C ARG A 99 -3.37 9.45 7.12
N LEU A 100 -2.55 8.88 6.24
CA LEU A 100 -1.13 9.16 6.11
C LEU A 100 -0.85 9.85 4.78
N PHE A 101 -0.22 11.00 4.87
CA PHE A 101 0.11 11.79 3.69
C PHE A 101 1.60 11.67 3.34
N VAL A 102 1.89 11.39 2.07
CA VAL A 102 3.24 11.34 1.52
C VAL A 102 3.46 12.57 0.66
N GLY A 103 4.09 13.59 1.20
CA GLY A 103 4.33 14.84 0.47
C GLY A 103 4.62 16.03 1.40
N ARG A 104 4.64 17.23 0.81
CA ARG A 104 4.72 18.50 1.53
C ARG A 104 3.30 19.08 1.70
N ASN A 105 3.11 19.95 2.68
CA ASN A 105 1.82 20.61 2.95
C ASN A 105 0.73 19.59 3.32
N VAL A 106 0.96 18.89 4.42
CA VAL A 106 0.06 17.86 4.95
C VAL A 106 -1.34 18.44 5.19
N PRO A 107 -2.43 17.86 4.63
CA PRO A 107 -3.80 18.27 4.92
C PRO A 107 -4.13 18.14 6.42
N GLY A 108 -5.01 19.02 6.93
CA GLY A 108 -5.37 19.03 8.36
C GLY A 108 -6.03 17.74 8.87
N TYR A 109 -6.53 16.90 7.99
CA TYR A 109 -7.15 15.61 8.31
C TYR A 109 -6.22 14.41 8.17
N ALA A 110 -4.92 14.63 7.91
CA ALA A 110 -3.92 13.57 7.71
C ALA A 110 -2.65 13.82 8.53
N GLU A 111 -1.84 12.80 8.66
CA GLU A 111 -0.55 12.83 9.35
C GLU A 111 0.60 12.65 8.35
N ASP A 112 1.75 13.29 8.62
CA ASP A 112 2.96 13.17 7.78
C ASP A 112 3.58 11.77 7.90
N CYS A 113 3.38 10.96 6.86
CA CYS A 113 3.86 9.59 6.79
C CYS A 113 5.39 9.50 6.94
N CYS A 114 6.12 10.31 6.17
CA CYS A 114 7.59 10.24 6.14
C CYS A 114 8.21 10.66 7.48
N ARG A 115 7.67 11.69 8.11
CA ARG A 115 8.09 12.14 9.43
C ARG A 115 7.86 11.07 10.49
N LEU A 116 6.67 10.48 10.53
CA LEU A 116 6.31 9.46 11.52
C LEU A 116 7.14 8.20 11.38
N MET A 117 7.32 7.71 10.15
CA MET A 117 8.22 6.57 9.87
C MET A 117 9.66 6.85 10.33
N GLY A 118 10.11 8.10 10.27
CA GLY A 118 11.46 8.50 10.68
C GLY A 118 11.81 8.14 12.13
N PHE A 119 10.82 8.12 13.01
CA PHE A 119 10.99 7.81 14.44
C PHE A 119 10.86 6.31 14.76
N CYS A 120 10.47 5.48 13.80
CA CYS A 120 10.25 4.06 14.03
C CYS A 120 11.52 3.23 13.80
N SER A 121 11.60 2.08 14.50
CA SER A 121 12.68 1.12 14.35
C SER A 121 12.76 0.60 12.92
N SER A 122 13.98 0.41 12.41
CA SER A 122 14.25 -0.27 11.13
C SER A 122 14.54 -1.77 11.30
N SER A 123 14.37 -2.32 12.50
CA SER A 123 14.48 -3.77 12.75
C SER A 123 13.33 -4.51 12.08
N VAL A 124 13.55 -5.77 11.74
CA VAL A 124 12.51 -6.64 11.20
C VAL A 124 11.35 -6.74 12.21
N PRO A 125 10.09 -6.51 11.79
CA PRO A 125 8.94 -6.64 12.68
C PRO A 125 8.80 -8.08 13.20
N PRO A 126 8.38 -8.29 14.46
CA PRO A 126 8.24 -9.63 15.06
C PRO A 126 6.90 -10.27 14.67
N ILE A 127 6.59 -10.30 13.36
CA ILE A 127 5.35 -10.86 12.81
C ILE A 127 5.67 -12.15 12.06
N ALA A 128 5.02 -13.23 12.45
CA ALA A 128 5.07 -14.49 11.71
C ALA A 128 3.99 -14.46 10.61
N LEU A 129 4.41 -14.65 9.37
CA LEU A 129 3.54 -14.71 8.19
C LEU A 129 3.50 -16.13 7.64
N SER A 130 2.34 -16.54 7.12
CA SER A 130 2.16 -17.72 6.31
C SER A 130 2.09 -17.35 4.83
N GLU A 131 2.46 -18.27 3.95
CA GLU A 131 2.25 -18.10 2.51
C GLU A 131 0.77 -18.06 2.13
N ASP A 132 -0.10 -18.64 2.96
CA ASP A 132 -1.55 -18.65 2.77
C ASP A 132 -2.23 -17.37 3.30
N ASP A 133 -1.50 -16.49 4.00
CA ASP A 133 -2.06 -15.22 4.46
C ASP A 133 -2.39 -14.31 3.26
N ASP A 134 -3.49 -13.55 3.40
CA ASP A 134 -3.84 -12.55 2.42
C ASP A 134 -2.77 -11.43 2.40
N ALA A 135 -2.27 -11.12 1.21
CA ALA A 135 -1.22 -10.13 0.99
C ALA A 135 -1.78 -8.83 0.39
N ALA A 136 -2.69 -8.94 -0.57
CA ALA A 136 -3.19 -7.77 -1.28
C ALA A 136 -4.60 -7.96 -1.83
N ILE A 137 -5.30 -6.83 -2.02
CA ILE A 137 -6.55 -6.74 -2.77
C ILE A 137 -6.30 -5.81 -3.97
N TYR A 138 -6.37 -6.35 -5.18
CA TYR A 138 -6.26 -5.57 -6.40
C TYR A 138 -7.63 -5.38 -7.05
N PHE A 139 -7.92 -4.16 -7.47
CA PHE A 139 -9.16 -3.85 -8.16
C PHE A 139 -9.01 -4.00 -9.66
N SER A 140 -9.85 -4.84 -10.26
CA SER A 140 -9.96 -4.98 -11.71
C SER A 140 -11.05 -4.07 -12.25
N SER A 141 -10.85 -3.52 -13.46
CA SER A 141 -11.90 -2.85 -14.22
C SER A 141 -12.96 -3.89 -14.61
N GLY A 142 -14.06 -3.93 -13.88
CA GLY A 142 -15.18 -4.81 -14.21
C GLY A 142 -15.82 -4.40 -15.54
N THR A 143 -16.19 -5.38 -16.38
CA THR A 143 -16.95 -5.14 -17.63
C THR A 143 -18.38 -4.63 -17.40
N THR A 144 -18.84 -4.62 -16.14
CA THR A 144 -20.25 -4.40 -15.75
C THR A 144 -20.46 -3.23 -14.78
N GLY A 145 -19.52 -2.29 -14.66
CA GLY A 145 -19.66 -1.14 -13.76
C GLY A 145 -18.49 -0.99 -12.77
N PHE A 146 -18.76 -0.96 -11.47
CA PHE A 146 -17.78 -0.72 -10.43
C PHE A 146 -16.65 -1.77 -10.36
N PRO A 147 -15.43 -1.37 -9.93
CA PRO A 147 -14.29 -2.27 -9.79
C PRO A 147 -14.59 -3.46 -8.85
N LYS A 148 -13.99 -4.61 -9.17
CA LYS A 148 -14.07 -5.82 -8.33
C LYS A 148 -12.75 -6.04 -7.64
N GLY A 149 -12.78 -6.28 -6.31
CA GLY A 149 -11.58 -6.61 -5.53
C GLY A 149 -11.20 -8.08 -5.70
N VAL A 150 -9.95 -8.33 -6.07
CA VAL A 150 -9.34 -9.66 -6.16
C VAL A 150 -8.37 -9.82 -5.00
N MET A 151 -8.64 -10.77 -4.11
CA MET A 151 -7.77 -11.10 -2.99
C MET A 151 -6.64 -12.03 -3.45
N LEU A 152 -5.42 -11.71 -3.08
CA LEU A 152 -4.22 -12.51 -3.37
C LEU A 152 -3.48 -12.82 -2.08
N THR A 153 -3.06 -14.08 -1.93
CA THR A 153 -2.19 -14.51 -0.83
C THR A 153 -0.72 -14.16 -1.12
N HIS A 154 0.14 -14.26 -0.11
CA HIS A 154 1.60 -14.15 -0.30
C HIS A 154 2.09 -15.20 -1.31
N TYR A 155 1.56 -16.43 -1.26
CA TYR A 155 1.86 -17.48 -2.23
C TYR A 155 1.59 -17.03 -3.67
N ASN A 156 0.40 -16.44 -3.93
CA ASN A 156 0.04 -15.97 -5.27
C ASN A 156 1.01 -14.90 -5.78
N VAL A 157 1.30 -13.89 -4.94
CA VAL A 157 2.17 -12.76 -5.33
C VAL A 157 3.58 -13.23 -5.63
N VAL A 158 4.17 -14.04 -4.73
CA VAL A 158 5.56 -14.52 -4.87
C VAL A 158 5.71 -15.45 -6.08
N ASN A 159 4.79 -16.42 -6.25
CA ASN A 159 4.89 -17.36 -7.35
C ASN A 159 4.62 -16.71 -8.72
N ASN A 160 3.72 -15.72 -8.78
CA ASN A 160 3.54 -14.94 -10.01
C ASN A 160 4.81 -14.17 -10.36
N GLY A 161 5.43 -13.49 -9.39
CA GLY A 161 6.70 -12.80 -9.59
C GLY A 161 7.82 -13.73 -10.05
N LYS A 162 7.92 -14.93 -9.44
CA LYS A 162 8.88 -15.96 -9.84
C LYS A 162 8.63 -16.44 -11.28
N ALA A 163 7.40 -16.80 -11.61
CA ALA A 163 7.04 -17.26 -12.95
C ALA A 163 7.37 -16.23 -14.04
N ILE A 164 7.08 -14.95 -13.78
CA ILE A 164 7.46 -13.86 -14.69
C ILE A 164 8.99 -13.76 -14.83
N GLY A 165 9.71 -13.81 -13.71
CA GLY A 165 11.19 -13.78 -13.71
C GLY A 165 11.79 -14.91 -14.53
N ASP A 166 11.29 -16.13 -14.33
CA ASP A 166 11.72 -17.32 -15.07
C ASP A 166 11.39 -17.21 -16.58
N CYS A 167 10.19 -16.73 -16.93
CA CYS A 167 9.81 -16.51 -18.34
C CYS A 167 10.65 -15.44 -19.04
N MET A 168 11.13 -14.45 -18.32
CA MET A 168 11.96 -13.37 -18.85
C MET A 168 13.45 -13.65 -18.72
N ASP A 169 13.85 -14.80 -18.20
CA ASP A 169 15.22 -15.19 -17.90
C ASP A 169 15.99 -14.12 -17.07
N LEU A 170 15.28 -13.56 -16.05
CA LEU A 170 15.83 -12.50 -15.21
C LEU A 170 16.86 -13.03 -14.24
N SER A 171 17.94 -12.30 -14.08
CA SER A 171 19.07 -12.60 -13.20
C SER A 171 19.43 -11.40 -12.30
N THR A 172 20.34 -11.59 -11.38
CA THR A 172 20.86 -10.51 -10.52
C THR A 172 21.66 -9.43 -11.28
N ALA A 173 22.04 -9.70 -12.53
CA ALA A 173 22.73 -8.75 -13.39
C ALA A 173 21.79 -7.77 -14.07
N ASP A 174 20.50 -8.11 -14.14
CA ASP A 174 19.50 -7.32 -14.86
C ASP A 174 19.11 -6.03 -14.14
N ARG A 175 18.63 -5.08 -14.91
CA ARG A 175 18.06 -3.82 -14.47
C ARG A 175 16.71 -3.63 -15.12
N LEU A 176 15.69 -3.61 -14.33
CA LEU A 176 14.31 -3.44 -14.79
C LEU A 176 13.83 -2.00 -14.55
N MET A 177 13.26 -1.38 -15.58
CA MET A 177 12.59 -0.08 -15.46
C MET A 177 11.09 -0.29 -15.37
N ILE A 178 10.48 0.20 -14.30
CA ILE A 178 9.03 0.20 -14.12
C ILE A 178 8.48 1.51 -14.71
N GLN A 179 7.85 1.44 -15.88
CA GLN A 179 7.30 2.59 -16.61
C GLN A 179 5.80 2.77 -16.38
N VAL A 180 5.14 1.75 -15.86
CA VAL A 180 3.69 1.76 -15.60
C VAL A 180 3.40 2.22 -14.16
N PRO A 181 2.20 2.76 -13.89
CA PRO A 181 1.75 2.99 -12.52
C PRO A 181 1.79 1.69 -11.70
N MET A 182 2.30 1.82 -10.47
CA MET A 182 2.36 0.72 -9.51
C MET A 182 1.07 0.57 -8.75
#